data_f1919ee43cd1d1b316558da8a69580d2
#
_entry.id   f1919ee43cd1d1b316558da8a69580d2
#
_cell.length_a   1.000
_cell.length_b   1.000
_cell.length_c   1.000
_cell.angle_alpha   90.00
_cell.angle_beta   90.00
_cell.angle_gamma   90.00
#
_symmetry.space_group_name_H-M   'P 1'
#
loop_
_entity.id
_entity.type
_entity.pdbx_description
1 polymer ?
#
loop_
_entity_poly.entity_id
_entity_poly.type
_entity_poly.pdbx_seq_one_letter_code
_entity_poly.pdbx_strand_id
1 'polypeptide(L)'
;TFREELEKRADKRVVILGAGLIGCEFANDLQHTGHQATVIDLANQPLGRLLPAHVSSAFKENLEATGIHFVLGTTVEKVSKIENGDYVVTLANGQSLVADVVLSAIGLQPSISLAKEADIQTSRGILTNAQLETNQPHIYAVGDCAEVNGLLLPYVMPIMQQARALAKTLNGETTAVHYPAMPVAVKTPAAPLTVLPAPIDAEVNWETEELDDGMIAKALDSQGTLRGFVLLGATAAKQRLALTKLVPDLIPAQV
;
A
#
# COMPACT_ATOMS: atom_id res chain seq x y z
N THR A 1 17.55 17.09 -0.10
CA THR A 1 16.56 16.00 -0.30
C THR A 1 16.82 14.84 0.68
N PHE A 2 15.87 13.89 0.79
CA PHE A 2 16.05 12.67 1.61
C PHE A 2 17.31 11.90 1.21
N ARG A 3 17.54 11.70 -0.08
CA ARG A 3 18.72 11.03 -0.62
C ARG A 3 20.03 11.73 -0.21
N GLU A 4 20.09 13.04 -0.36
CA GLU A 4 21.27 13.84 0.03
C GLU A 4 21.59 13.70 1.53
N GLU A 5 20.54 13.59 2.39
CA GLU A 5 20.76 13.35 3.81
C GLU A 5 21.36 11.98 4.09
N LEU A 6 20.96 10.94 3.35
CA LEU A 6 21.52 9.59 3.48
C LEU A 6 22.98 9.53 2.99
N GLU A 7 23.32 10.25 1.91
CA GLU A 7 24.66 10.26 1.33
C GLU A 7 25.72 10.96 2.22
N LYS A 8 25.30 11.77 3.21
CA LYS A 8 26.23 12.47 4.12
C LYS A 8 27.04 11.54 5.02
N ARG A 9 26.52 10.38 5.37
CA ARG A 9 27.15 9.39 6.26
C ARG A 9 26.54 8.01 6.02
N ALA A 10 27.35 6.97 6.01
CA ALA A 10 26.89 5.59 6.14
C ALA A 10 26.22 5.37 7.52
N ASP A 11 25.52 4.28 7.70
CA ASP A 11 24.93 3.82 8.98
C ASP A 11 23.99 4.82 9.67
N LYS A 12 23.25 5.63 8.90
CA LYS A 12 22.24 6.53 9.44
C LYS A 12 21.11 5.77 10.14
N ARG A 13 20.67 6.31 11.28
CA ARG A 13 19.47 5.89 11.99
C ARG A 13 18.27 6.57 11.37
N VAL A 14 17.43 5.82 10.68
CA VAL A 14 16.23 6.34 10.03
C VAL A 14 15.00 5.83 10.76
N VAL A 15 14.18 6.74 11.28
CA VAL A 15 12.88 6.41 11.84
C VAL A 15 11.82 6.63 10.75
N ILE A 16 11.03 5.58 10.49
CA ILE A 16 9.96 5.58 9.49
C ILE A 16 8.62 5.53 10.21
N LEU A 17 7.74 6.48 9.91
CA LEU A 17 6.39 6.54 10.45
C LEU A 17 5.44 5.85 9.48
N GLY A 18 4.86 4.73 9.88
CA GLY A 18 3.96 3.90 9.10
C GLY A 18 4.60 2.60 8.59
N ALA A 19 4.00 1.46 8.96
CA ALA A 19 4.36 0.10 8.52
C ALA A 19 3.46 -0.38 7.37
N GLY A 20 3.03 0.55 6.50
CA GLY A 20 2.36 0.26 5.24
C GLY A 20 3.33 -0.18 4.15
N LEU A 21 2.83 -0.33 2.91
CA LEU A 21 3.63 -0.74 1.73
C LEU A 21 4.89 0.10 1.59
N ILE A 22 4.74 1.42 1.53
CA ILE A 22 5.83 2.38 1.34
C ILE A 22 6.84 2.29 2.50
N GLY A 23 6.37 2.26 3.74
CA GLY A 23 7.25 2.20 4.91
C GLY A 23 8.10 0.94 4.96
N CYS A 24 7.50 -0.22 4.64
CA CYS A 24 8.23 -1.50 4.59
C CYS A 24 9.23 -1.54 3.42
N GLU A 25 8.88 -1.01 2.25
CA GLU A 25 9.79 -0.92 1.10
C GLU A 25 11.02 -0.03 1.44
N PHE A 26 10.79 1.17 2.01
CA PHE A 26 11.89 2.03 2.44
C PHE A 26 12.75 1.39 3.52
N ALA A 27 12.14 0.71 4.50
CA ALA A 27 12.90 0.03 5.54
C ALA A 27 13.83 -1.05 4.97
N ASN A 28 13.32 -1.85 4.01
CA ASN A 28 14.11 -2.87 3.31
C ASN A 28 15.28 -2.25 2.52
N ASP A 29 15.02 -1.18 1.76
CA ASP A 29 16.05 -0.53 0.95
C ASP A 29 17.12 0.15 1.81
N LEU A 30 16.72 0.81 2.90
CA LEU A 30 17.64 1.43 3.85
C LEU A 30 18.55 0.39 4.51
N GLN A 31 17.98 -0.72 4.97
CA GLN A 31 18.77 -1.81 5.56
C GLN A 31 19.74 -2.41 4.55
N HIS A 32 19.31 -2.62 3.30
CA HIS A 32 20.16 -3.12 2.23
C HIS A 32 21.33 -2.18 1.90
N THR A 33 21.14 -0.87 2.07
CA THR A 33 22.16 0.16 1.83
C THR A 33 23.00 0.52 3.06
N GLY A 34 22.89 -0.26 4.16
CA GLY A 34 23.71 -0.13 5.36
C GLY A 34 23.22 0.91 6.36
N HIS A 35 21.97 1.38 6.25
CA HIS A 35 21.33 2.26 7.21
C HIS A 35 20.49 1.46 8.22
N GLN A 36 20.32 1.99 9.42
CA GLN A 36 19.49 1.39 10.47
C GLN A 36 18.06 1.90 10.34
N ALA A 37 17.11 1.00 10.06
CA ALA A 37 15.70 1.36 9.91
C ALA A 37 14.90 0.96 11.16
N THR A 38 14.15 1.91 11.73
CA THR A 38 13.14 1.66 12.76
C THR A 38 11.78 2.12 12.24
N VAL A 39 10.83 1.19 12.16
CA VAL A 39 9.47 1.44 11.64
C VAL A 39 8.50 1.51 12.81
N ILE A 40 7.72 2.59 12.87
CA ILE A 40 6.71 2.84 13.92
C ILE A 40 5.33 2.80 13.29
N ASP A 41 4.38 2.08 13.90
CA ASP A 41 2.99 2.09 13.46
C ASP A 41 2.02 1.93 14.64
N LEU A 42 0.84 2.54 14.50
CA LEU A 42 -0.26 2.38 15.44
C LEU A 42 -0.83 0.95 15.40
N ALA A 43 -0.79 0.31 14.25
CA ALA A 43 -1.18 -1.09 14.10
C ALA A 43 -0.20 -2.02 14.83
N ASN A 44 -0.71 -3.15 15.31
CA ASN A 44 0.11 -4.16 16.00
C ASN A 44 0.96 -5.02 15.04
N GLN A 45 0.78 -4.85 13.73
CA GLN A 45 1.47 -5.63 12.71
C GLN A 45 1.69 -4.80 11.44
N PRO A 46 2.80 -5.02 10.70
CA PRO A 46 3.02 -4.37 9.42
C PRO A 46 2.00 -4.89 8.39
N LEU A 47 1.57 -4.01 7.51
CA LEU A 47 0.58 -4.31 6.47
C LEU A 47 -0.73 -4.92 7.00
N GLY A 48 -1.08 -4.72 8.27
CA GLY A 48 -2.19 -5.39 8.96
C GLY A 48 -3.59 -5.14 8.36
N ARG A 49 -3.73 -4.16 7.45
CA ARG A 49 -4.96 -3.94 6.67
C ARG A 49 -5.02 -4.77 5.39
N LEU A 50 -3.91 -5.37 4.99
CA LEU A 50 -3.76 -6.09 3.72
C LEU A 50 -3.52 -7.58 3.91
N LEU A 51 -2.93 -7.95 5.05
CA LEU A 51 -2.49 -9.30 5.34
C LEU A 51 -3.27 -9.90 6.52
N PRO A 52 -3.56 -11.20 6.50
CA PRO A 52 -3.99 -11.89 7.70
C PRO A 52 -2.86 -11.92 8.74
N ALA A 53 -3.22 -11.97 10.02
CA ALA A 53 -2.30 -11.75 11.12
C ALA A 53 -1.06 -12.65 11.10
N HIS A 54 -1.21 -13.95 10.82
CA HIS A 54 -0.10 -14.90 10.78
C HIS A 54 0.87 -14.62 9.62
N VAL A 55 0.38 -14.20 8.44
CA VAL A 55 1.25 -13.83 7.30
C VAL A 55 2.00 -12.55 7.61
N SER A 56 1.32 -11.58 8.24
CA SER A 56 1.96 -10.33 8.67
C SER A 56 3.06 -10.58 9.70
N SER A 57 2.86 -11.53 10.63
CA SER A 57 3.90 -11.92 11.59
C SER A 57 5.12 -12.52 10.90
N ALA A 58 4.92 -13.47 9.98
CA ALA A 58 6.01 -14.09 9.22
C ALA A 58 6.76 -13.05 8.34
N PHE A 59 6.02 -12.13 7.70
CA PHE A 59 6.62 -11.03 6.95
C PHE A 59 7.48 -10.13 7.83
N LYS A 60 6.98 -9.79 9.03
CA LYS A 60 7.71 -9.00 10.03
C LYS A 60 9.00 -9.71 10.45
N GLU A 61 8.92 -10.99 10.80
CA GLU A 61 10.07 -11.80 11.23
C GLU A 61 11.16 -11.84 10.15
N ASN A 62 10.78 -12.01 8.89
CA ASN A 62 11.73 -12.00 7.77
C ASN A 62 12.45 -10.66 7.63
N LEU A 63 11.75 -9.54 7.82
CA LEU A 63 12.35 -8.21 7.77
C LEU A 63 13.21 -7.94 9.01
N GLU A 64 12.77 -8.34 10.21
CA GLU A 64 13.57 -8.24 11.44
C GLU A 64 14.86 -9.04 11.38
N ALA A 65 14.86 -10.20 10.74
CA ALA A 65 16.06 -11.02 10.52
C ALA A 65 17.16 -10.28 9.72
N THR A 66 16.80 -9.23 8.97
CA THR A 66 17.77 -8.34 8.28
C THR A 66 18.29 -7.20 9.15
N GLY A 67 17.74 -7.00 10.35
CA GLY A 67 18.11 -5.92 11.27
C GLY A 67 17.17 -4.71 11.25
N ILE A 68 16.02 -4.79 10.57
CA ILE A 68 14.97 -3.78 10.66
C ILE A 68 14.27 -3.92 12.02
N HIS A 69 14.03 -2.78 12.70
CA HIS A 69 13.31 -2.76 13.96
C HIS A 69 11.88 -2.26 13.79
N PHE A 70 10.91 -2.97 14.39
CA PHE A 70 9.51 -2.54 14.43
C PHE A 70 9.10 -2.13 15.85
N VAL A 71 8.48 -0.95 15.97
CA VAL A 71 7.84 -0.45 17.19
C VAL A 71 6.37 -0.25 16.88
N LEU A 72 5.57 -1.27 17.16
CA LEU A 72 4.16 -1.37 16.77
C LEU A 72 3.23 -1.15 17.96
N GLY A 73 1.94 -0.86 17.69
CA GLY A 73 0.93 -0.59 18.72
C GLY A 73 1.09 0.79 19.40
N THR A 74 1.86 1.70 18.76
CA THR A 74 2.07 3.06 19.28
C THR A 74 2.18 4.04 18.11
N THR A 75 2.14 5.33 18.41
CA THR A 75 2.30 6.40 17.42
C THR A 75 3.32 7.42 17.88
N VAL A 76 3.76 8.26 16.95
CA VAL A 76 4.63 9.40 17.28
C VAL A 76 3.80 10.54 17.82
N GLU A 77 4.17 11.01 18.98
CA GLU A 77 3.58 12.19 19.62
C GLU A 77 4.29 13.46 19.19
N LYS A 78 5.63 13.41 19.13
CA LYS A 78 6.44 14.59 18.83
C LYS A 78 7.74 14.21 18.12
N VAL A 79 8.15 15.05 17.18
CA VAL A 79 9.50 15.04 16.57
C VAL A 79 10.16 16.38 16.88
N SER A 80 11.32 16.36 17.54
CA SER A 80 12.08 17.56 17.89
C SER A 80 13.48 17.46 17.35
N LYS A 81 13.96 18.52 16.72
CA LYS A 81 15.36 18.63 16.30
C LYS A 81 16.20 19.09 17.50
N ILE A 82 17.34 18.46 17.73
CA ILE A 82 18.28 18.82 18.81
C ILE A 82 19.52 19.55 18.28
N GLU A 83 20.33 20.10 19.16
CA GLU A 83 21.43 21.03 18.82
C GLU A 83 22.49 20.41 17.88
N ASN A 84 22.76 19.11 18.00
CA ASN A 84 23.71 18.40 17.11
C ASN A 84 23.15 18.11 15.70
N GLY A 85 21.89 18.50 15.44
CA GLY A 85 21.22 18.30 14.15
C GLY A 85 20.40 17.02 14.03
N ASP A 86 20.50 16.09 15.00
CA ASP A 86 19.69 14.88 15.07
C ASP A 86 18.24 15.19 15.46
N TYR A 87 17.38 14.17 15.38
CA TYR A 87 15.99 14.24 15.82
C TYR A 87 15.75 13.34 17.03
N VAL A 88 14.93 13.80 17.95
CA VAL A 88 14.32 12.98 18.99
C VAL A 88 12.87 12.75 18.62
N VAL A 89 12.48 11.48 18.46
CA VAL A 89 11.13 11.03 18.16
C VAL A 89 10.54 10.48 19.45
N THR A 90 9.56 11.18 20.01
CA THR A 90 8.85 10.77 21.25
C THR A 90 7.59 10.03 20.83
N LEU A 91 7.38 8.86 21.42
CA LEU A 91 6.23 7.99 21.17
C LEU A 91 5.16 8.16 22.24
N ALA A 92 3.90 7.89 21.91
CA ALA A 92 2.77 7.98 22.82
C ALA A 92 2.87 7.02 24.03
N ASN A 93 3.68 5.96 23.94
CA ASN A 93 3.97 5.05 25.05
C ASN A 93 5.09 5.54 25.99
N GLY A 94 5.60 6.75 25.79
CA GLY A 94 6.66 7.36 26.58
C GLY A 94 8.09 7.03 26.16
N GLN A 95 8.29 6.15 25.19
CA GLN A 95 9.63 5.87 24.64
C GLN A 95 10.12 7.04 23.78
N SER A 96 11.44 7.18 23.66
CA SER A 96 12.07 8.14 22.77
C SER A 96 13.17 7.47 21.96
N LEU A 97 13.22 7.78 20.66
CA LEU A 97 14.21 7.30 19.73
C LEU A 97 15.04 8.47 19.19
N VAL A 98 16.33 8.27 19.02
CA VAL A 98 17.20 9.25 18.35
C VAL A 98 17.36 8.84 16.89
N ALA A 99 17.13 9.77 15.98
CA ALA A 99 17.21 9.55 14.54
C ALA A 99 18.07 10.64 13.86
N ASP A 100 18.79 10.25 12.82
CA ASP A 100 19.47 11.20 11.92
C ASP A 100 18.47 11.73 10.88
N VAL A 101 17.49 10.91 10.53
CA VAL A 101 16.43 11.23 9.54
C VAL A 101 15.10 10.64 10.00
N VAL A 102 14.03 11.39 9.78
CA VAL A 102 12.65 10.90 10.00
C VAL A 102 11.91 10.93 8.67
N LEU A 103 11.33 9.80 8.28
CA LEU A 103 10.54 9.63 7.06
C LEU A 103 9.07 9.38 7.42
N SER A 104 8.17 10.20 6.90
CA SER A 104 6.73 9.96 7.03
C SER A 104 6.22 9.12 5.86
N ALA A 105 5.69 7.94 6.16
CA ALA A 105 5.08 6.99 5.23
C ALA A 105 3.68 6.54 5.70
N ILE A 106 2.92 7.47 6.32
CA ILE A 106 1.61 7.21 6.96
C ILE A 106 0.44 7.09 5.97
N GLY A 107 0.74 7.04 4.68
CA GLY A 107 -0.22 6.91 3.58
C GLY A 107 -0.40 8.20 2.79
N LEU A 108 -1.16 8.06 1.71
CA LEU A 108 -1.49 9.14 0.80
C LEU A 108 -2.94 9.57 1.01
N GLN A 109 -3.19 10.86 0.89
CA GLN A 109 -4.54 11.42 0.85
C GLN A 109 -4.79 12.04 -0.52
N PRO A 110 -5.92 11.73 -1.16
CA PRO A 110 -6.29 12.35 -2.43
C PRO A 110 -6.41 13.86 -2.31
N SER A 111 -5.85 14.58 -3.29
CA SER A 111 -6.00 16.03 -3.37
C SER A 111 -7.35 16.36 -4.01
N ILE A 112 -8.34 16.71 -3.19
CA ILE A 112 -9.74 16.94 -3.61
C ILE A 112 -10.24 18.35 -3.33
N SER A 113 -9.38 19.26 -2.84
CA SER A 113 -9.78 20.63 -2.47
C SER A 113 -10.34 21.41 -3.66
N LEU A 114 -9.65 21.37 -4.79
CA LEU A 114 -10.09 22.07 -6.02
C LEU A 114 -11.45 21.55 -6.52
N ALA A 115 -11.67 20.23 -6.42
CA ALA A 115 -12.97 19.64 -6.81
C ALA A 115 -14.09 20.11 -5.88
N LYS A 116 -13.85 20.20 -4.57
CA LYS A 116 -14.81 20.71 -3.58
C LYS A 116 -15.14 22.18 -3.83
N GLU A 117 -14.15 23.00 -4.13
CA GLU A 117 -14.33 24.43 -4.45
C GLU A 117 -15.12 24.65 -5.74
N ALA A 118 -15.12 23.65 -6.65
CA ALA A 118 -15.87 23.67 -7.91
C ALA A 118 -17.23 22.93 -7.82
N ASP A 119 -17.73 22.63 -6.62
CA ASP A 119 -18.98 21.90 -6.39
C ASP A 119 -19.03 20.52 -7.09
N ILE A 120 -17.85 19.90 -7.28
CA ILE A 120 -17.74 18.53 -7.77
C ILE A 120 -17.87 17.58 -6.56
N GLN A 121 -18.68 16.55 -6.72
CA GLN A 121 -18.93 15.57 -5.65
C GLN A 121 -17.67 14.82 -5.28
N THR A 122 -17.41 14.74 -3.97
CA THR A 122 -16.27 14.05 -3.39
C THR A 122 -16.69 13.19 -2.20
N SER A 123 -15.96 12.10 -1.96
CA SER A 123 -15.99 11.30 -0.74
C SER A 123 -14.56 11.16 -0.22
N ARG A 124 -13.98 9.98 -0.27
CA ARG A 124 -12.53 9.77 -0.04
C ARG A 124 -11.69 10.29 -1.22
N GLY A 125 -12.26 10.27 -2.44
CA GLY A 125 -11.73 10.80 -3.67
C GLY A 125 -12.74 11.69 -4.38
N ILE A 126 -12.46 12.08 -5.63
CA ILE A 126 -13.41 12.73 -6.54
C ILE A 126 -14.30 11.62 -7.12
N LEU A 127 -15.60 11.70 -6.86
CA LEU A 127 -16.55 10.69 -7.30
C LEU A 127 -16.71 10.71 -8.82
N THR A 128 -16.56 9.55 -9.44
CA THR A 128 -16.80 9.36 -10.87
C THR A 128 -17.62 8.10 -11.14
N ASN A 129 -18.29 8.09 -12.27
CA ASN A 129 -18.87 6.88 -12.85
C ASN A 129 -17.77 6.01 -13.50
N ALA A 130 -18.17 4.89 -14.13
CA ALA A 130 -17.23 3.99 -14.81
C ALA A 130 -16.56 4.64 -16.05
N GLN A 131 -17.12 5.71 -16.61
CA GLN A 131 -16.53 6.47 -17.70
C GLN A 131 -15.56 7.56 -17.22
N LEU A 132 -15.30 7.61 -15.91
CA LEU A 132 -14.45 8.59 -15.23
C LEU A 132 -15.03 10.00 -15.21
N GLU A 133 -16.30 10.18 -15.58
CA GLU A 133 -17.00 11.46 -15.55
C GLU A 133 -17.53 11.74 -14.15
N THR A 134 -17.39 12.99 -13.72
CA THR A 134 -17.88 13.48 -12.42
C THR A 134 -19.39 13.81 -12.51
N ASN A 135 -19.95 14.37 -11.45
CA ASN A 135 -21.33 14.92 -11.50
C ASN A 135 -21.46 16.18 -12.37
N GLN A 136 -20.37 16.77 -12.82
CA GLN A 136 -20.36 17.89 -13.76
C GLN A 136 -20.07 17.37 -15.17
N PRO A 137 -20.96 17.64 -16.16
CA PRO A 137 -20.75 17.17 -17.53
C PRO A 137 -19.41 17.61 -18.11
N HIS A 138 -18.74 16.69 -18.82
CA HIS A 138 -17.45 16.91 -19.48
C HIS A 138 -16.28 17.20 -18.53
N ILE A 139 -16.46 16.99 -17.22
CA ILE A 139 -15.37 17.04 -16.25
C ILE A 139 -15.06 15.60 -15.79
N TYR A 140 -13.81 15.21 -15.95
CA TYR A 140 -13.32 13.86 -15.66
C TYR A 140 -12.27 13.89 -14.54
N ALA A 141 -12.20 12.82 -13.73
CA ALA A 141 -11.11 12.64 -12.79
C ALA A 141 -10.38 11.32 -13.05
N VAL A 142 -9.04 11.36 -12.93
CA VAL A 142 -8.14 10.23 -13.19
C VAL A 142 -6.96 10.27 -12.23
N GLY A 143 -6.42 9.12 -11.90
CA GLY A 143 -5.29 8.98 -11.00
C GLY A 143 -5.69 8.74 -9.55
N ASP A 144 -4.78 9.01 -8.62
CA ASP A 144 -4.92 8.72 -7.20
C ASP A 144 -6.06 9.47 -6.51
N CYS A 145 -6.53 10.57 -7.12
CA CYS A 145 -7.65 11.35 -6.60
C CYS A 145 -9.02 10.83 -7.06
N ALA A 146 -9.09 9.95 -8.07
CA ALA A 146 -10.36 9.46 -8.60
C ALA A 146 -10.92 8.30 -7.77
N GLU A 147 -12.17 8.43 -7.33
CA GLU A 147 -12.95 7.37 -6.70
C GLU A 147 -13.98 6.85 -7.72
N VAL A 148 -13.61 5.77 -8.43
CA VAL A 148 -14.37 5.22 -9.55
C VAL A 148 -15.34 4.16 -9.04
N ASN A 149 -16.64 4.38 -9.21
CA ASN A 149 -17.68 3.48 -8.69
C ASN A 149 -17.47 3.08 -7.21
N GLY A 150 -17.03 4.03 -6.36
CA GLY A 150 -16.75 3.82 -4.95
C GLY A 150 -15.39 3.18 -4.65
N LEU A 151 -14.59 2.86 -5.66
CA LEU A 151 -13.24 2.31 -5.50
C LEU A 151 -12.18 3.42 -5.60
N LEU A 152 -11.43 3.60 -4.51
CA LEU A 152 -10.26 4.46 -4.46
C LEU A 152 -9.00 3.58 -4.43
N LEU A 153 -8.26 3.55 -5.54
CA LEU A 153 -7.14 2.64 -5.75
C LEU A 153 -5.87 3.42 -6.15
N PRO A 154 -5.13 4.00 -5.17
CA PRO A 154 -4.01 4.91 -5.45
C PRO A 154 -2.71 4.13 -5.76
N TYR A 155 -2.69 3.43 -6.91
CA TYR A 155 -1.50 2.75 -7.43
C TYR A 155 -1.52 2.67 -8.96
N VAL A 156 -0.39 2.29 -9.55
CA VAL A 156 -0.13 2.46 -10.98
C VAL A 156 -1.10 1.70 -11.89
N MET A 157 -1.47 0.47 -11.55
CA MET A 157 -2.30 -0.36 -12.45
C MET A 157 -3.69 0.24 -12.70
N PRO A 158 -4.46 0.69 -11.68
CA PRO A 158 -5.73 1.40 -11.89
C PRO A 158 -5.57 2.65 -12.75
N ILE A 159 -4.52 3.47 -12.49
CA ILE A 159 -4.26 4.69 -13.27
C ILE A 159 -4.09 4.38 -14.76
N MET A 160 -3.37 3.30 -15.09
CA MET A 160 -3.17 2.87 -16.47
C MET A 160 -4.49 2.44 -17.14
N GLN A 161 -5.39 1.77 -16.41
CA GLN A 161 -6.72 1.41 -16.91
C GLN A 161 -7.59 2.66 -17.12
N GLN A 162 -7.59 3.57 -16.17
CA GLN A 162 -8.29 4.85 -16.28
C GLN A 162 -7.81 5.65 -17.49
N ALA A 163 -6.49 5.81 -17.66
CA ALA A 163 -5.92 6.57 -18.76
C ALA A 163 -6.31 6.00 -20.14
N ARG A 164 -6.33 4.66 -20.27
CA ARG A 164 -6.74 3.99 -21.52
C ARG A 164 -8.22 4.21 -21.83
N ALA A 165 -9.10 4.07 -20.83
CA ALA A 165 -10.53 4.28 -21.00
C ALA A 165 -10.84 5.74 -21.31
N LEU A 166 -10.26 6.69 -20.56
CA LEU A 166 -10.48 8.13 -20.77
C LEU A 166 -9.96 8.58 -22.16
N ALA A 167 -8.81 8.08 -22.60
CA ALA A 167 -8.29 8.41 -23.93
C ALA A 167 -9.26 8.03 -25.04
N LYS A 168 -9.92 6.88 -24.97
CA LYS A 168 -10.95 6.46 -25.92
C LYS A 168 -12.19 7.37 -25.84
N THR A 169 -12.68 7.62 -24.62
CA THR A 169 -13.84 8.50 -24.39
C THR A 169 -13.61 9.90 -24.99
N LEU A 170 -12.44 10.48 -24.77
CA LEU A 170 -12.08 11.81 -25.31
C LEU A 170 -11.94 11.82 -26.85
N ASN A 171 -11.72 10.66 -27.46
CA ASN A 171 -11.71 10.48 -28.92
C ASN A 171 -13.09 10.11 -29.50
N GLY A 172 -14.17 10.19 -28.71
CA GLY A 172 -15.54 9.97 -29.16
C GLY A 172 -16.05 8.52 -28.98
N GLU A 173 -15.23 7.60 -28.45
CA GLU A 173 -15.63 6.23 -28.11
C GLU A 173 -15.87 6.14 -26.60
N THR A 174 -17.09 6.45 -26.14
CA THR A 174 -17.44 6.35 -24.69
C THR A 174 -17.09 4.97 -24.14
N THR A 175 -16.06 4.92 -23.28
CA THR A 175 -15.48 3.69 -22.80
C THR A 175 -15.47 3.66 -21.29
N ALA A 176 -16.06 2.60 -20.69
CA ALA A 176 -15.97 2.37 -19.26
C ALA A 176 -14.60 1.80 -18.89
N VAL A 177 -14.13 2.17 -17.70
CA VAL A 177 -12.93 1.58 -17.13
C VAL A 177 -13.20 0.11 -16.79
N HIS A 178 -12.23 -0.74 -17.07
CA HIS A 178 -12.19 -2.13 -16.65
C HIS A 178 -11.10 -2.30 -15.59
N TYR A 179 -11.47 -2.84 -14.42
CA TYR A 179 -10.52 -3.18 -13.37
C TYR A 179 -10.49 -4.69 -13.17
N PRO A 180 -9.54 -5.40 -13.81
CA PRO A 180 -9.28 -6.79 -13.48
C PRO A 180 -8.71 -6.92 -12.06
N ALA A 181 -8.50 -8.13 -11.59
CA ALA A 181 -7.71 -8.38 -10.41
C ALA A 181 -6.27 -7.84 -10.60
N MET A 182 -5.82 -6.95 -9.71
CA MET A 182 -4.55 -6.23 -9.81
C MET A 182 -3.68 -6.43 -8.57
N PRO A 183 -2.96 -7.58 -8.45
CA PRO A 183 -2.11 -7.83 -7.30
C PRO A 183 -0.93 -6.84 -7.27
N VAL A 184 -0.61 -6.39 -6.06
CA VAL A 184 0.51 -5.49 -5.77
C VAL A 184 1.72 -6.31 -5.33
N ALA A 185 2.84 -6.16 -6.02
CA ALA A 185 4.12 -6.68 -5.56
C ALA A 185 4.79 -5.65 -4.65
N VAL A 186 5.05 -6.04 -3.41
CA VAL A 186 5.77 -5.21 -2.43
C VAL A 186 7.26 -5.38 -2.68
N LYS A 187 7.96 -4.26 -2.82
CA LYS A 187 9.39 -4.24 -3.16
C LYS A 187 10.25 -4.44 -1.91
N THR A 188 10.15 -5.62 -1.34
CA THR A 188 10.93 -6.05 -0.17
C THR A 188 11.71 -7.32 -0.52
N PRO A 189 12.87 -7.24 -1.21
CA PRO A 189 13.66 -8.42 -1.59
C PRO A 189 13.99 -9.37 -0.45
N ALA A 190 14.15 -8.87 0.77
CA ALA A 190 14.39 -9.69 1.97
C ALA A 190 13.17 -10.54 2.37
N ALA A 191 11.97 -10.11 2.01
CA ALA A 191 10.73 -10.82 2.24
C ALA A 191 9.80 -10.61 1.02
N PRO A 192 10.04 -11.29 -0.11
CA PRO A 192 9.26 -11.11 -1.33
C PRO A 192 7.77 -11.32 -1.07
N LEU A 193 6.96 -10.31 -1.34
CA LEU A 193 5.54 -10.32 -1.02
C LEU A 193 4.71 -9.84 -2.21
N THR A 194 3.65 -10.58 -2.53
CA THR A 194 2.61 -10.12 -3.45
C THR A 194 1.27 -10.22 -2.75
N VAL A 195 0.48 -9.16 -2.81
CA VAL A 195 -0.84 -9.11 -2.20
C VAL A 195 -1.91 -8.66 -3.18
N LEU A 196 -3.00 -9.37 -3.23
CA LEU A 196 -4.29 -8.93 -3.76
C LEU A 196 -5.26 -8.93 -2.58
N PRO A 197 -5.56 -7.76 -1.98
CA PRO A 197 -6.43 -7.71 -0.82
C PRO A 197 -7.84 -8.14 -1.21
N ALA A 198 -8.51 -8.87 -0.31
CA ALA A 198 -9.94 -9.10 -0.44
C ALA A 198 -10.71 -7.77 -0.30
N PRO A 199 -11.88 -7.61 -0.94
CA PRO A 199 -12.72 -6.43 -0.72
C PRO A 199 -13.02 -6.23 0.77
N ILE A 200 -13.02 -4.97 1.22
CA ILE A 200 -13.16 -4.62 2.66
C ILE A 200 -14.46 -5.15 3.25
N ASP A 201 -15.53 -5.16 2.45
CA ASP A 201 -16.88 -5.60 2.88
C ASP A 201 -17.14 -7.08 2.63
N ALA A 202 -16.15 -7.83 2.14
CA ALA A 202 -16.29 -9.25 1.89
C ALA A 202 -15.99 -10.07 3.17
N GLU A 203 -16.95 -10.86 3.61
CA GLU A 203 -16.68 -11.92 4.58
C GLU A 203 -15.88 -13.03 3.91
N VAL A 204 -14.62 -13.18 4.35
CA VAL A 204 -13.72 -14.18 3.78
C VAL A 204 -13.10 -15.04 4.87
N ASN A 205 -12.92 -16.32 4.55
CA ASN A 205 -12.08 -17.23 5.31
C ASN A 205 -10.70 -17.34 4.66
N TRP A 206 -9.63 -17.27 5.48
CA TRP A 206 -8.27 -17.40 5.00
C TRP A 206 -7.80 -18.85 5.11
N GLU A 207 -7.47 -19.45 3.97
CA GLU A 207 -6.78 -20.73 3.89
C GLU A 207 -5.30 -20.50 3.61
N THR A 208 -4.43 -21.13 4.40
CA THR A 208 -2.98 -20.94 4.31
C THR A 208 -2.28 -22.26 4.04
N GLU A 209 -1.35 -22.21 3.09
CA GLU A 209 -0.42 -23.28 2.76
C GLU A 209 1.00 -22.81 3.11
N GLU A 210 1.68 -23.50 4.00
CA GLU A 210 3.07 -23.22 4.34
C GLU A 210 4.01 -23.85 3.30
N LEU A 211 5.08 -23.12 2.97
CA LEU A 211 6.13 -23.52 2.04
C LEU A 211 7.49 -23.41 2.76
N ASP A 212 8.52 -24.03 2.22
CA ASP A 212 9.88 -23.98 2.80
C ASP A 212 10.44 -22.56 2.91
N ASP A 213 10.07 -21.65 1.98
CA ASP A 213 10.56 -20.27 1.92
C ASP A 213 9.47 -19.21 2.17
N GLY A 214 8.30 -19.60 2.69
CA GLY A 214 7.20 -18.67 2.93
C GLY A 214 5.84 -19.34 2.98
N MET A 215 4.80 -18.67 2.43
CA MET A 215 3.43 -19.18 2.46
C MET A 215 2.53 -18.58 1.39
N ILE A 216 1.45 -19.31 1.09
CA ILE A 216 0.33 -18.87 0.25
C ILE A 216 -0.89 -18.75 1.14
N ALA A 217 -1.51 -17.58 1.21
CA ALA A 217 -2.79 -17.38 1.89
C ALA A 217 -3.86 -16.98 0.86
N LYS A 218 -5.00 -17.67 0.88
CA LYS A 218 -6.14 -17.48 -0.03
C LYS A 218 -7.34 -17.00 0.77
N ALA A 219 -7.95 -15.89 0.37
CA ALA A 219 -9.19 -15.37 0.93
C ALA A 219 -10.37 -15.94 0.13
N LEU A 220 -11.12 -16.83 0.70
CA LEU A 220 -12.30 -17.48 0.08
C LEU A 220 -13.58 -16.93 0.70
N ASP A 221 -14.57 -16.61 -0.14
CA ASP A 221 -15.92 -16.30 0.34
C ASP A 221 -16.69 -17.57 0.73
N SER A 222 -17.93 -17.40 1.20
CA SER A 222 -18.79 -18.51 1.64
C SER A 222 -19.15 -19.51 0.52
N GLN A 223 -18.92 -19.14 -0.74
CA GLN A 223 -19.15 -20.00 -1.91
C GLN A 223 -17.86 -20.65 -2.42
N GLY A 224 -16.73 -20.43 -1.74
CA GLY A 224 -15.42 -20.92 -2.15
C GLY A 224 -14.78 -20.11 -3.28
N THR A 225 -15.33 -18.94 -3.62
CA THR A 225 -14.72 -18.07 -4.64
C THR A 225 -13.51 -17.33 -4.06
N LEU A 226 -12.40 -17.35 -4.79
CA LEU A 226 -11.20 -16.62 -4.41
C LEU A 226 -11.44 -15.11 -4.54
N ARG A 227 -11.35 -14.38 -3.43
CA ARG A 227 -11.58 -12.92 -3.36
C ARG A 227 -10.31 -12.13 -3.18
N GLY A 228 -9.24 -12.76 -2.76
CA GLY A 228 -7.93 -12.17 -2.58
C GLY A 228 -6.89 -13.23 -2.24
N PHE A 229 -5.62 -12.83 -2.24
CA PHE A 229 -4.53 -13.74 -1.87
C PHE A 229 -3.29 -12.98 -1.40
N VAL A 230 -2.47 -13.68 -0.65
CA VAL A 230 -1.13 -13.23 -0.26
C VAL A 230 -0.12 -14.31 -0.60
N LEU A 231 0.98 -13.91 -1.20
CA LEU A 231 2.11 -14.76 -1.58
C LEU A 231 3.36 -14.22 -0.90
N LEU A 232 3.84 -14.87 0.14
CA LEU A 232 5.06 -14.56 0.84
C LEU A 232 6.14 -15.57 0.43
N GLY A 233 7.28 -15.11 -0.03
CA GLY A 233 8.40 -15.93 -0.49
C GLY A 233 8.47 -16.11 -2.00
N ALA A 234 9.66 -16.49 -2.49
CA ALA A 234 9.94 -16.60 -3.92
C ALA A 234 9.18 -17.77 -4.59
N THR A 235 8.96 -18.86 -3.86
CA THR A 235 8.21 -20.02 -4.36
C THR A 235 6.72 -19.67 -4.47
N ALA A 236 6.14 -19.03 -3.47
CA ALA A 236 4.76 -18.56 -3.50
C ALA A 236 4.53 -17.58 -4.67
N ALA A 237 5.45 -16.66 -4.93
CA ALA A 237 5.34 -15.65 -5.98
C ALA A 237 5.10 -16.25 -7.39
N LYS A 238 5.52 -17.50 -7.64
CA LYS A 238 5.30 -18.23 -8.91
C LYS A 238 3.81 -18.47 -9.17
N GLN A 239 2.98 -18.51 -8.12
CA GLN A 239 1.53 -18.73 -8.23
C GLN A 239 0.74 -17.46 -8.62
N ARG A 240 1.37 -16.30 -8.66
CA ARG A 240 0.71 -15.00 -8.90
C ARG A 240 -0.23 -15.02 -10.11
N LEU A 241 0.26 -15.44 -11.27
CA LEU A 241 -0.54 -15.41 -12.51
C LEU A 241 -1.72 -16.39 -12.47
N ALA A 242 -1.51 -17.58 -11.88
CA ALA A 242 -2.56 -18.59 -11.76
C ALA A 242 -3.68 -18.09 -10.83
N LEU A 243 -3.33 -17.59 -9.64
CA LEU A 243 -4.31 -17.09 -8.67
C LEU A 243 -5.01 -15.81 -9.14
N THR A 244 -4.29 -14.89 -9.80
CA THR A 244 -4.92 -13.66 -10.33
C THR A 244 -6.07 -13.96 -11.29
N LYS A 245 -5.98 -15.01 -12.12
CA LYS A 245 -7.02 -15.41 -13.07
C LYS A 245 -8.27 -15.98 -12.40
N LEU A 246 -8.16 -16.42 -11.15
CA LEU A 246 -9.28 -16.99 -10.39
C LEU A 246 -10.07 -15.94 -9.62
N VAL A 247 -9.50 -14.74 -9.42
CA VAL A 247 -10.18 -13.65 -8.71
C VAL A 247 -11.06 -12.89 -9.70
N PRO A 248 -12.35 -12.66 -9.38
CA PRO A 248 -13.24 -11.85 -10.22
C PRO A 248 -12.73 -10.42 -10.41
N ASP A 249 -13.08 -9.82 -11.53
CA ASP A 249 -12.79 -8.43 -11.82
C ASP A 249 -13.42 -7.49 -10.77
N LEU A 250 -12.72 -6.44 -10.39
CA LEU A 250 -13.24 -5.40 -9.49
C LEU A 250 -14.31 -4.54 -10.17
N ILE A 251 -14.08 -4.21 -11.45
CA ILE A 251 -15.06 -3.60 -12.35
C ILE A 251 -15.01 -4.40 -13.65
N PRO A 252 -16.06 -5.20 -13.97
CA PRO A 252 -16.10 -6.00 -15.18
C PRO A 252 -16.03 -5.16 -16.45
N ALA A 253 -15.50 -5.74 -17.52
CA ALA A 253 -15.59 -5.15 -18.85
C ALA A 253 -17.07 -5.02 -19.26
N GLN A 254 -17.46 -3.87 -19.79
CA GLN A 254 -18.77 -3.74 -20.41
C GLN A 254 -18.75 -4.46 -21.76
N VAL A 255 -19.69 -5.39 -21.96
CA VAL A 255 -19.88 -6.16 -23.20
C VAL A 255 -20.55 -5.29 -24.25
#